data_945e254079e6c8ee6e62705e301d1026
#
_entry.id   945e254079e6c8ee6e62705e301d1026
#
_cell.length_a   1.000
_cell.length_b   1.000
_cell.length_c   1.000
_cell.angle_alpha   90.00
_cell.angle_beta   90.00
_cell.angle_gamma   90.00
#
_symmetry.space_group_name_H-M   'P 1'
#
loop_
_entity.id
_entity.type
_entity.pdbx_description
1 polymer ?
#
loop_
_entity_poly.entity_id
_entity_poly.type
_entity_poly.pdbx_seq_one_letter_code
_entity_poly.pdbx_strand_id
1 'polypeptide(L)'
;FNFGDISAHGIAAVEVYKSANATLPTGGLGSTVNMVTTKPLDIGQDTIGSVSARAYDHSKGEVTPEVDFLYATKNMYNDMSWGFSISGSHQDRENREDGTNEIAWLPMVDEGLTYRFPSNSVVTNNSKRTDGEIFYPEALNYKFKNNKRIRNNAQTAFQFELGKVRTTLDYTWSDVEFDHCF
;
A
#
# COMPACT_ATOMS: atom_id res chain seq x y z
N PHE A 1 -6.94 -6.77 1.79
CA PHE A 1 -7.10 -5.34 2.12
C PHE A 1 -5.72 -4.77 2.43
N ASN A 2 -5.33 -3.70 1.74
CA ASN A 2 -4.04 -3.05 1.94
C ASN A 2 -4.30 -1.71 2.67
N PHE A 3 -3.78 -1.58 3.88
CA PHE A 3 -3.90 -0.35 4.68
C PHE A 3 -3.32 0.90 3.98
N GLY A 4 -2.37 0.70 3.08
CA GLY A 4 -1.84 1.78 2.25
C GLY A 4 -2.83 2.34 1.24
N ASP A 5 -4.03 1.76 1.09
CA ASP A 5 -5.05 2.23 0.15
C ASP A 5 -5.97 3.29 0.74
N ILE A 6 -5.90 3.51 2.05
CA ILE A 6 -6.67 4.54 2.75
C ILE A 6 -5.78 5.77 3.00
N SER A 7 -6.34 6.96 2.77
CA SER A 7 -5.64 8.21 3.07
C SER A 7 -5.43 8.38 4.56
N ALA A 8 -4.22 8.76 4.96
CA ALA A 8 -3.89 9.06 6.34
C ALA A 8 -4.62 10.30 6.89
N HIS A 9 -5.07 11.21 6.03
CA HIS A 9 -5.70 12.47 6.45
C HIS A 9 -7.08 12.30 7.09
N GLY A 10 -7.79 11.21 6.78
CA GLY A 10 -9.07 10.87 7.39
C GLY A 10 -8.98 9.98 8.63
N ILE A 11 -7.76 9.59 9.04
CA ILE A 11 -7.53 8.65 10.14
C ILE A 11 -7.08 9.42 11.38
N ALA A 12 -7.83 9.28 12.48
CA ALA A 12 -7.47 9.85 13.76
C ALA A 12 -6.52 8.95 14.55
N ALA A 13 -6.69 7.62 14.46
CA ALA A 13 -5.86 6.66 15.18
C ALA A 13 -5.82 5.31 14.45
N VAL A 14 -4.75 4.55 14.71
CA VAL A 14 -4.63 3.14 14.33
C VAL A 14 -4.42 2.34 15.61
N GLU A 15 -5.35 1.43 15.90
CA GLU A 15 -5.32 0.58 17.07
C GLU A 15 -4.92 -0.83 16.67
N VAL A 16 -3.95 -1.40 17.35
CA VAL A 16 -3.47 -2.77 17.10
C VAL A 16 -3.76 -3.64 18.31
N TYR A 17 -4.68 -4.59 18.15
CA TYR A 17 -5.03 -5.57 19.16
C TYR A 17 -4.22 -6.85 18.91
N LYS A 18 -3.23 -7.10 19.77
CA LYS A 18 -2.33 -8.28 19.66
C LYS A 18 -2.92 -9.55 20.26
N SER A 19 -4.00 -9.44 20.97
CA SER A 19 -4.72 -10.57 21.58
C SER A 19 -6.19 -10.54 21.19
N ALA A 20 -6.83 -11.71 21.18
CA ALA A 20 -8.25 -11.81 20.93
C ALA A 20 -9.05 -11.03 21.98
N ASN A 21 -10.03 -10.27 21.52
CA ASN A 21 -10.95 -9.51 22.36
C ASN A 21 -12.38 -9.84 21.93
N ALA A 22 -13.25 -10.14 22.89
CA ALA A 22 -14.63 -10.53 22.62
C ALA A 22 -15.48 -9.45 21.94
N THR A 23 -15.03 -8.19 21.95
CA THR A 23 -15.71 -7.07 21.30
C THR A 23 -15.31 -6.90 19.82
N LEU A 24 -14.29 -7.63 19.35
CA LEU A 24 -13.80 -7.54 17.98
C LEU A 24 -14.34 -8.70 17.12
N PRO A 25 -14.50 -8.49 15.80
CA PRO A 25 -14.85 -9.58 14.89
C PRO A 25 -13.83 -10.72 14.96
N THR A 26 -14.32 -11.95 14.92
CA THR A 26 -13.47 -13.15 14.91
C THR A 26 -12.77 -13.31 13.55
N GLY A 27 -11.51 -13.77 13.54
CA GLY A 27 -10.81 -14.11 12.30
C GLY A 27 -9.33 -13.70 12.20
N GLY A 28 -8.83 -12.89 13.12
CA GLY A 28 -7.41 -12.52 13.15
C GLY A 28 -6.55 -13.56 13.85
N LEU A 29 -5.70 -14.29 13.10
CA LEU A 29 -4.77 -15.27 13.67
C LEU A 29 -3.57 -14.64 14.40
N GLY A 30 -3.20 -13.41 14.08
CA GLY A 30 -2.03 -12.74 14.65
C GLY A 30 -2.35 -11.44 15.38
N SER A 31 -3.20 -10.61 14.80
CA SER A 31 -3.62 -9.33 15.38
C SER A 31 -4.82 -8.78 14.62
N THR A 32 -5.57 -7.89 15.26
CA THR A 32 -6.60 -7.08 14.60
C THR A 32 -6.14 -5.64 14.57
N VAL A 33 -6.19 -5.03 13.38
CA VAL A 33 -5.89 -3.61 13.19
C VAL A 33 -7.20 -2.88 12.96
N ASN A 34 -7.50 -1.92 13.82
CA ASN A 34 -8.66 -1.05 13.71
C ASN A 34 -8.22 0.37 13.33
N MET A 35 -8.77 0.91 12.26
CA MET A 35 -8.53 2.28 11.83
C MET A 35 -9.69 3.16 12.26
N VAL A 36 -9.40 4.10 13.14
CA VAL A 36 -10.38 5.04 13.68
C VAL A 36 -10.39 6.29 12.80
N THR A 37 -11.50 6.55 12.16
CA THR A 37 -11.68 7.77 11.33
C THR A 37 -11.88 9.00 12.21
N THR A 38 -11.51 10.17 11.69
CA THR A 38 -11.71 11.45 12.40
C THR A 38 -13.20 11.70 12.64
N LYS A 39 -13.55 11.84 13.91
CA LYS A 39 -14.92 12.14 14.33
C LYS A 39 -15.07 13.62 14.60
N PRO A 40 -16.07 14.28 14.01
CA PRO A 40 -16.15 15.75 14.06
C PRO A 40 -16.43 16.30 15.47
N LEU A 41 -17.15 15.59 16.34
CA LEU A 41 -17.37 16.05 17.70
C LEU A 41 -16.14 15.86 18.61
N ASP A 42 -15.21 15.00 18.24
CA ASP A 42 -14.03 14.67 19.04
C ASP A 42 -12.79 15.51 18.65
N ILE A 43 -12.91 16.44 17.67
CA ILE A 43 -11.84 17.39 17.32
C ILE A 43 -11.58 18.37 18.45
N GLY A 44 -10.31 18.76 18.64
CA GLY A 44 -9.91 19.67 19.73
C GLY A 44 -10.36 21.12 19.56
N GLN A 45 -10.73 21.52 18.35
CA GLN A 45 -11.15 22.87 17.98
C GLN A 45 -12.54 22.84 17.34
N ASP A 46 -13.23 23.98 17.26
CA ASP A 46 -14.57 24.04 16.66
C ASP A 46 -14.51 23.81 15.14
N THR A 47 -13.42 24.20 14.51
CA THR A 47 -13.19 23.96 13.09
C THR A 47 -11.72 23.68 12.84
N ILE A 48 -11.45 22.66 12.04
CA ILE A 48 -10.11 22.34 11.54
C ILE A 48 -10.17 22.18 10.01
N GLY A 49 -9.09 22.57 9.36
CA GLY A 49 -8.93 22.37 7.93
C GLY A 49 -7.47 22.19 7.58
N SER A 50 -7.18 21.26 6.67
CA SER A 50 -5.85 21.05 6.11
C SER A 50 -5.94 20.72 4.63
N VAL A 51 -4.98 21.20 3.87
CA VAL A 51 -4.75 20.85 2.47
C VAL A 51 -3.28 20.56 2.30
N SER A 52 -2.96 19.47 1.63
CA SER A 52 -1.60 19.09 1.33
C SER A 52 -1.49 18.76 -0.15
N ALA A 53 -0.46 19.24 -0.80
CA ALA A 53 -0.11 18.90 -2.16
C ALA A 53 1.36 18.49 -2.21
N ARG A 54 1.64 17.36 -2.84
CA ARG A 54 2.98 16.79 -3.00
C ARG A 54 3.20 16.42 -4.46
N ALA A 55 4.43 16.49 -4.89
CA ALA A 55 4.86 16.00 -6.18
C ALA A 55 5.96 14.98 -5.95
N TYR A 56 5.82 13.81 -6.56
CA TYR A 56 6.83 12.75 -6.50
C TYR A 56 7.51 12.63 -7.85
N ASP A 57 8.84 12.70 -7.82
CA ASP A 57 9.69 12.41 -8.98
C ASP A 57 10.05 10.92 -8.97
N HIS A 58 9.80 10.27 -10.08
CA HIS A 58 9.99 8.84 -10.23
C HIS A 58 11.21 8.53 -11.11
N SER A 59 11.75 7.33 -10.98
CA SER A 59 12.92 6.86 -11.75
C SER A 59 12.75 6.91 -13.27
N LYS A 60 11.53 7.10 -13.77
CA LYS A 60 11.21 7.33 -15.17
C LYS A 60 11.24 8.80 -15.59
N GLY A 61 11.45 9.73 -14.66
CA GLY A 61 11.42 11.16 -14.91
C GLY A 61 10.01 11.77 -15.05
N GLU A 62 8.97 11.04 -14.70
CA GLU A 62 7.62 11.57 -14.62
C GLU A 62 7.32 12.04 -13.20
N VAL A 63 6.76 13.24 -13.07
CA VAL A 63 6.34 13.80 -11.80
C VAL A 63 4.86 13.52 -11.60
N THR A 64 4.51 12.83 -10.53
CA THR A 64 3.13 12.48 -10.22
C THR A 64 2.60 13.27 -9.01
N PRO A 65 1.34 13.75 -9.07
CA PRO A 65 0.76 14.52 -8.01
C PRO A 65 0.13 13.66 -6.92
N GLU A 66 0.22 14.17 -5.70
CA GLU A 66 -0.58 13.71 -4.56
C GLU A 66 -1.24 14.92 -3.90
N VAL A 67 -2.54 14.88 -3.72
CA VAL A 67 -3.32 15.94 -3.09
C VAL A 67 -4.23 15.35 -2.04
N ASP A 68 -4.22 15.95 -0.85
CA ASP A 68 -5.05 15.55 0.27
C ASP A 68 -5.74 16.78 0.86
N PHE A 69 -6.95 16.59 1.36
CA PHE A 69 -7.64 17.61 2.14
C PHE A 69 -8.44 17.00 3.29
N LEU A 70 -8.61 17.76 4.33
CA LEU A 70 -9.49 17.49 5.46
C LEU A 70 -10.18 18.80 5.87
N TYR A 71 -11.46 18.73 6.11
CA TYR A 71 -12.23 19.76 6.76
C TYR A 71 -13.16 19.13 7.80
N ALA A 72 -13.18 19.67 9.01
CA ALA A 72 -14.11 19.24 10.03
C ALA A 72 -14.56 20.43 10.86
N THR A 73 -15.84 20.43 11.23
CA THR A 73 -16.44 21.46 12.07
C THR A 73 -17.42 20.85 13.04
N LYS A 74 -17.54 21.46 14.22
CA LYS A 74 -18.54 21.13 15.22
C LYS A 74 -19.17 22.40 15.77
N ASN A 75 -20.39 22.25 16.23
CA ASN A 75 -21.12 23.31 16.90
C ASN A 75 -21.86 22.73 18.10
N MET A 76 -21.83 23.45 19.20
CA MET A 76 -22.50 23.08 20.44
C MET A 76 -23.49 24.16 20.82
N TYR A 77 -24.73 23.79 21.04
CA TYR A 77 -25.80 24.72 21.46
C TYR A 77 -26.66 24.06 22.53
N ASN A 78 -26.55 24.55 23.75
CA ASN A 78 -27.19 23.97 24.95
C ASN A 78 -26.82 22.47 25.09
N ASP A 79 -27.83 21.57 25.15
CA ASP A 79 -27.65 20.12 25.26
C ASP A 79 -27.53 19.40 23.92
N MET A 80 -27.41 20.16 22.80
CA MET A 80 -27.31 19.65 21.46
C MET A 80 -25.95 19.96 20.87
N SER A 81 -25.29 18.96 20.32
CA SER A 81 -24.04 19.12 19.58
C SER A 81 -24.17 18.44 18.23
N TRP A 82 -23.61 19.03 17.22
CA TRP A 82 -23.49 18.41 15.91
C TRP A 82 -22.14 18.71 15.30
N GLY A 83 -21.69 17.81 14.45
CA GLY A 83 -20.44 17.98 13.76
C GLY A 83 -20.46 17.29 12.40
N PHE A 84 -19.65 17.83 11.49
CA PHE A 84 -19.47 17.31 10.15
C PHE A 84 -17.97 17.28 9.80
N SER A 85 -17.53 16.22 9.17
CA SER A 85 -16.20 16.13 8.60
C SER A 85 -16.22 15.58 7.19
N ILE A 86 -15.33 16.08 6.35
CA ILE A 86 -15.07 15.58 5.02
C ILE A 86 -13.56 15.55 4.78
N SER A 87 -13.06 14.47 4.23
CA SER A 87 -11.69 14.35 3.78
C SER A 87 -11.63 13.62 2.43
N GLY A 88 -10.60 13.91 1.68
CA GLY A 88 -10.36 13.25 0.40
C GLY A 88 -8.89 13.26 0.05
N SER A 89 -8.51 12.30 -0.79
CA SER A 89 -7.16 12.22 -1.33
C SER A 89 -7.16 11.69 -2.74
N HIS A 90 -6.26 12.24 -3.53
CA HIS A 90 -5.87 11.72 -4.84
C HIS A 90 -4.38 11.46 -4.83
N GLN A 91 -3.98 10.28 -5.27
CA GLN A 91 -2.58 9.88 -5.33
C GLN A 91 -2.33 9.14 -6.64
N ASP A 92 -1.39 9.62 -7.43
CA ASP A 92 -0.83 8.92 -8.56
C ASP A 92 0.60 8.51 -8.22
N ARG A 93 0.93 7.24 -8.35
CA ARG A 93 2.27 6.71 -8.11
C ARG A 93 2.69 5.78 -9.22
N GLU A 94 3.88 6.03 -9.72
CA GLU A 94 4.56 5.12 -10.62
C GLU A 94 5.83 4.61 -9.96
N ASN A 95 6.14 3.35 -10.17
CA ASN A 95 7.44 2.80 -9.84
C ASN A 95 7.90 1.82 -10.91
N ARG A 96 9.20 1.76 -11.09
CA ARG A 96 9.87 0.77 -11.93
C ARG A 96 10.65 -0.18 -11.05
N GLU A 97 10.46 -1.44 -11.31
CA GLU A 97 11.22 -2.52 -10.70
C GLU A 97 12.07 -3.19 -11.78
N ASP A 98 13.38 -3.06 -11.64
CA ASP A 98 14.35 -3.74 -12.50
C ASP A 98 14.98 -4.88 -11.72
N GLY A 99 15.01 -6.05 -12.30
CA GLY A 99 15.54 -7.23 -11.63
C GLY A 99 16.14 -8.24 -12.60
N THR A 100 17.05 -9.01 -12.08
CA THR A 100 17.54 -10.23 -12.75
C THR A 100 16.99 -11.42 -12.01
N ASN A 101 16.48 -12.40 -12.75
CA ASN A 101 15.98 -13.64 -12.19
C ASN A 101 16.73 -14.81 -12.83
N GLU A 102 17.21 -15.69 -11.98
CA GLU A 102 17.77 -16.98 -12.37
C GLU A 102 16.68 -18.04 -12.23
N ILE A 103 16.43 -18.79 -13.29
CA ILE A 103 15.35 -19.78 -13.28
C ILE A 103 15.75 -21.00 -12.49
N ALA A 104 16.94 -21.55 -12.76
CA ALA A 104 17.46 -22.74 -12.07
C ALA A 104 18.97 -22.78 -12.19
N TRP A 105 19.62 -23.44 -11.26
CA TRP A 105 21.02 -23.84 -11.32
C TRP A 105 21.07 -25.33 -11.65
N LEU A 106 21.60 -25.64 -12.82
CA LEU A 106 21.74 -27.04 -13.28
C LEU A 106 23.16 -27.53 -13.03
N PRO A 107 23.35 -28.78 -12.57
CA PRO A 107 24.66 -29.36 -12.44
C PRO A 107 25.23 -29.73 -13.80
N MET A 108 26.50 -29.43 -14.01
CA MET A 108 27.29 -29.90 -15.14
C MET A 108 28.01 -31.18 -14.71
N VAL A 109 27.46 -32.31 -15.07
CA VAL A 109 27.85 -33.63 -14.50
C VAL A 109 29.13 -34.21 -15.12
N ASP A 110 29.37 -33.89 -16.40
CA ASP A 110 30.50 -34.50 -17.14
C ASP A 110 31.59 -33.54 -17.49
N GLU A 111 32.83 -33.91 -17.23
CA GLU A 111 34.01 -33.12 -17.61
C GLU A 111 34.14 -33.06 -19.16
N GLY A 112 34.43 -31.89 -19.70
CA GLY A 112 34.61 -31.67 -21.13
C GLY A 112 33.33 -31.51 -21.95
N LEU A 113 32.15 -31.64 -21.36
CA LEU A 113 30.93 -31.36 -22.06
C LEU A 113 30.79 -29.87 -22.37
N THR A 114 30.41 -29.64 -23.63
CA THR A 114 30.15 -28.28 -24.12
C THR A 114 28.67 -28.07 -24.32
N TYR A 115 28.13 -27.11 -23.62
CA TYR A 115 26.72 -26.72 -23.75
C TYR A 115 26.57 -25.48 -24.63
N ARG A 116 25.64 -25.55 -25.57
CA ARG A 116 25.31 -24.42 -26.44
C ARG A 116 23.94 -23.88 -26.04
N PHE A 117 23.92 -22.66 -25.58
CA PHE A 117 22.67 -21.96 -25.24
C PHE A 117 21.98 -21.40 -26.50
N PRO A 118 20.68 -21.11 -26.46
CA PRO A 118 19.93 -20.50 -27.56
C PRO A 118 20.54 -19.17 -28.06
N SER A 119 21.25 -18.45 -27.20
CA SER A 119 21.98 -17.21 -27.52
C SER A 119 23.29 -17.41 -28.27
N ASN A 120 23.61 -18.61 -28.74
CA ASN A 120 24.90 -18.98 -29.33
C ASN A 120 26.09 -18.92 -28.35
N SER A 121 25.87 -18.71 -27.09
CA SER A 121 26.89 -18.81 -26.05
C SER A 121 27.28 -20.28 -25.84
N VAL A 122 28.56 -20.52 -25.69
CA VAL A 122 29.12 -21.85 -25.48
C VAL A 122 29.82 -21.86 -24.12
N VAL A 123 29.44 -22.77 -23.26
CA VAL A 123 30.09 -23.02 -21.96
C VAL A 123 30.66 -24.44 -21.99
N THR A 124 31.94 -24.56 -21.72
CA THR A 124 32.63 -25.85 -21.65
C THR A 124 33.08 -26.06 -20.20
N ASN A 125 32.76 -27.22 -19.66
CA ASN A 125 33.27 -27.60 -18.35
C ASN A 125 34.73 -28.04 -18.45
N ASN A 126 35.64 -27.15 -18.07
CA ASN A 126 37.08 -27.43 -18.01
C ASN A 126 37.57 -27.68 -16.58
N SER A 127 36.67 -27.94 -15.63
CA SER A 127 37.06 -28.18 -14.25
C SER A 127 37.71 -29.56 -14.12
N LYS A 128 38.85 -29.62 -13.46
CA LYS A 128 39.52 -30.86 -13.08
C LYS A 128 39.05 -31.42 -11.74
N ARG A 129 37.90 -30.93 -11.27
CA ARG A 129 37.35 -31.41 -9.98
C ARG A 129 36.65 -32.74 -10.19
N THR A 130 37.08 -33.72 -9.46
CA THR A 130 36.47 -35.05 -9.44
C THR A 130 35.41 -35.23 -8.36
N ASP A 131 35.26 -34.24 -7.49
CA ASP A 131 34.46 -34.27 -6.28
C ASP A 131 33.31 -33.23 -6.24
N GLY A 132 33.18 -32.43 -7.31
CA GLY A 132 32.25 -31.30 -7.30
C GLY A 132 31.54 -31.09 -8.62
N GLU A 133 30.26 -31.01 -8.52
CA GLU A 133 29.42 -30.55 -9.60
C GLU A 133 29.63 -29.03 -9.79
N ILE A 134 29.80 -28.62 -11.04
CA ILE A 134 29.75 -27.21 -11.39
C ILE A 134 28.30 -26.90 -11.74
N PHE A 135 27.76 -25.91 -11.06
CA PHE A 135 26.43 -25.43 -11.35
C PHE A 135 26.51 -24.23 -12.31
N TYR A 136 25.61 -24.17 -13.26
CA TYR A 136 25.43 -23.04 -14.16
C TYR A 136 23.95 -22.62 -14.18
N PRO A 137 23.66 -21.34 -14.37
CA PRO A 137 22.26 -20.90 -14.46
C PRO A 137 21.65 -21.40 -15.78
N GLU A 138 20.47 -22.02 -15.70
CA GLU A 138 19.75 -22.48 -16.89
C GLU A 138 19.34 -21.31 -17.78
N ALA A 139 18.85 -20.24 -17.17
CA ALA A 139 18.56 -19.00 -17.86
C ALA A 139 18.77 -17.79 -16.93
N LEU A 140 19.29 -16.74 -17.49
CA LEU A 140 19.36 -15.42 -16.88
C LEU A 140 18.34 -14.53 -17.58
N ASN A 141 17.29 -14.17 -16.87
CA ASN A 141 16.27 -13.28 -17.35
C ASN A 141 16.47 -11.90 -16.74
N TYR A 142 16.46 -10.89 -17.58
CA TYR A 142 16.30 -9.52 -17.14
C TYR A 142 14.83 -9.16 -17.24
N LYS A 143 14.26 -8.74 -16.10
CA LYS A 143 12.87 -8.34 -15.99
C LYS A 143 12.79 -6.89 -15.58
N PHE A 144 11.99 -6.12 -16.29
CA PHE A 144 11.58 -4.80 -15.83
C PHE A 144 10.06 -4.75 -15.79
N LYS A 145 9.55 -4.18 -14.74
CA LYS A 145 8.13 -4.04 -14.49
C LYS A 145 7.82 -2.59 -14.15
N ASN A 146 6.90 -2.02 -14.89
CA ASN A 146 6.36 -0.70 -14.58
C ASN A 146 5.02 -0.90 -13.88
N ASN A 147 4.88 -0.30 -12.72
CA ASN A 147 3.65 -0.31 -11.96
C ASN A 147 3.14 1.12 -11.84
N LYS A 148 1.92 1.33 -12.28
CA LYS A 148 1.19 2.57 -12.03
C LYS A 148 0.03 2.28 -11.09
N ARG A 149 -0.17 3.16 -10.12
CA ARG A 149 -1.22 3.01 -9.12
C ARG A 149 -1.87 4.36 -8.85
N ILE A 150 -3.13 4.46 -9.21
CA ILE A 150 -3.96 5.63 -8.93
C ILE A 150 -4.89 5.28 -7.79
N ARG A 151 -5.00 6.18 -6.81
CA ARG A 151 -5.90 6.03 -5.66
C ARG A 151 -6.72 7.27 -5.46
N ASN A 152 -8.00 7.06 -5.27
CA ASN A 152 -8.95 8.09 -4.92
C ASN A 152 -9.68 7.67 -3.67
N ASN A 153 -9.68 8.52 -2.65
CA ASN A 153 -10.39 8.25 -1.40
C ASN A 153 -11.24 9.45 -1.02
N ALA A 154 -12.41 9.17 -0.49
CA ALA A 154 -13.27 10.17 0.12
C ALA A 154 -13.90 9.61 1.38
N GLN A 155 -13.94 10.40 2.43
CA GLN A 155 -14.59 10.08 3.69
C GLN A 155 -15.44 11.24 4.13
N THR A 156 -16.60 10.94 4.72
CA THR A 156 -17.43 11.93 5.36
C THR A 156 -18.02 11.33 6.63
N ALA A 157 -18.09 12.13 7.67
CA ALA A 157 -18.74 11.74 8.91
C ALA A 157 -19.66 12.86 9.39
N PHE A 158 -20.83 12.49 9.85
CA PHE A 158 -21.78 13.35 10.54
C PHE A 158 -22.06 12.80 11.92
N GLN A 159 -21.95 13.63 12.92
CA GLN A 159 -22.31 13.29 14.29
C GLN A 159 -23.36 14.25 14.84
N PHE A 160 -24.28 13.68 15.60
CA PHE A 160 -25.30 14.43 16.31
C PHE A 160 -25.41 13.87 17.72
N GLU A 161 -25.40 14.75 18.71
CA GLU A 161 -25.55 14.40 20.13
C GLU A 161 -26.64 15.21 20.76
N LEU A 162 -27.54 14.56 21.48
CA LEU A 162 -28.59 15.17 22.25
C LEU A 162 -28.67 14.50 23.63
N GLY A 163 -28.27 15.21 24.66
CA GLY A 163 -28.18 14.70 26.02
C GLY A 163 -27.22 13.50 26.12
N LYS A 164 -27.78 12.30 26.32
CA LYS A 164 -26.99 11.06 26.46
C LYS A 164 -26.91 10.22 25.16
N VAL A 165 -27.56 10.68 24.11
CA VAL A 165 -27.63 9.93 22.84
C VAL A 165 -26.71 10.58 21.82
N ARG A 166 -25.72 9.80 21.31
CA ARG A 166 -24.85 10.20 20.24
C ARG A 166 -25.11 9.30 19.02
N THR A 167 -25.41 9.91 17.89
CA THR A 167 -25.59 9.25 16.60
C THR A 167 -24.44 9.61 15.68
N THR A 168 -23.86 8.62 15.01
CA THR A 168 -22.78 8.81 14.06
C THR A 168 -23.15 8.14 12.74
N LEU A 169 -23.00 8.87 11.64
CA LEU A 169 -23.12 8.38 10.29
C LEU A 169 -21.78 8.58 9.59
N ASP A 170 -21.18 7.48 9.15
CA ASP A 170 -19.91 7.47 8.44
C ASP A 170 -20.10 6.92 7.04
N TYR A 171 -19.47 7.55 6.08
CA TYR A 171 -19.37 7.06 4.72
C TYR A 171 -17.91 7.13 4.24
N THR A 172 -17.41 6.02 3.73
CA THR A 172 -16.07 5.92 3.15
C THR A 172 -16.16 5.34 1.75
N TRP A 173 -15.56 6.02 0.80
CA TRP A 173 -15.39 5.56 -0.56
C TRP A 173 -13.91 5.48 -0.89
N SER A 174 -13.49 4.40 -1.55
CA SER A 174 -12.12 4.17 -1.99
C SER A 174 -12.12 3.50 -3.35
N ASP A 175 -11.35 4.04 -4.26
CA ASP A 175 -11.12 3.50 -5.59
C ASP A 175 -9.63 3.37 -5.82
N VAL A 176 -9.19 2.21 -6.33
CA VAL A 176 -7.78 1.91 -6.56
C VAL A 176 -7.63 1.25 -7.93
N GLU A 177 -6.95 1.93 -8.82
CA GLU A 177 -6.61 1.44 -10.15
C GLU A 177 -5.13 1.01 -10.19
N PHE A 178 -4.89 -0.19 -10.73
CA PHE A 178 -3.54 -0.72 -10.96
C PHE A 178 -3.34 -0.97 -12.45
N ASP A 179 -2.30 -0.38 -13.00
CA ASP A 179 -1.81 -0.69 -14.32
C ASP A 179 -0.43 -1.34 -14.25
N HIS A 180 -0.30 -2.49 -14.88
CA HIS A 180 0.92 -3.27 -14.93
C HIS A 180 1.34 -3.47 -16.39
N CYS A 181 2.46 -2.86 -16.79
CA CYS A 181 3.12 -3.15 -18.06
C CYS A 181 4.36 -4.02 -17.80
N PHE A 182 4.43 -5.14 -18.52
CA PHE A 182 5.58 -6.07 -18.53
C PHE A 182 6.45 -5.83 -19.74
#